data_a528b991a3437ccd28e1fcc3f2eead60
#
_entry.id   a528b991a3437ccd28e1fcc3f2eead60
#
_cell.length_a   1.000
_cell.length_b   1.000
_cell.length_c   1.000
_cell.angle_alpha   90.00
_cell.angle_beta   90.00
_cell.angle_gamma   90.00
#
_symmetry.space_group_name_H-M   'P 1'
#
loop_
_entity.id
_entity.type
_entity.pdbx_description
1 polymer ?
#
loop_
_entity_poly.entity_id
_entity_poly.type
_entity_poly.pdbx_seq_one_letter_code
_entity_poly.pdbx_strand_id
1 'polypeptide(L)'
;REESVLEFSDTLKLLKENIKTCEQCHCFIEEFCILCSERNKNIICLVEYPTDVFIIDKSGFKGMYHVLGGLISPLDGVTPDMLNFNTLLSRLDDIQEIVVALNPSSEGDMTNLYLSELLEDYDLKITRIARGIPIGSSLEFIDQVTLTHSINDRVSIK
;
A
#
# COMPACT_ATOMS: atom_id res chain seq x y z
N ARG A 1 8.13 14.77 36.61
CA ARG A 1 7.07 13.95 35.95
C ARG A 1 6.07 14.81 35.18
N GLU A 2 5.58 15.94 35.71
CA GLU A 2 4.66 16.85 35.00
C GLU A 2 5.36 17.52 33.78
N GLU A 3 6.56 17.99 33.97
CA GLU A 3 7.38 18.63 32.94
C GLU A 3 7.62 17.71 31.73
N SER A 4 7.93 16.44 31.95
CA SER A 4 8.10 15.43 30.90
C SER A 4 6.79 15.13 30.14
N VAL A 5 5.63 15.24 30.79
CA VAL A 5 4.31 15.06 30.13
C VAL A 5 3.98 16.26 29.26
N LEU A 6 4.29 17.48 29.70
CA LEU A 6 4.09 18.69 28.90
C LEU A 6 5.02 18.69 27.67
N GLU A 7 6.29 18.37 27.85
CA GLU A 7 7.26 18.24 26.76
C GLU A 7 6.83 17.20 25.72
N PHE A 8 6.34 16.04 26.17
CA PHE A 8 5.79 15.01 25.28
C PHE A 8 4.55 15.51 24.53
N SER A 9 3.62 16.19 25.22
CA SER A 9 2.43 16.77 24.60
C SER A 9 2.78 17.81 23.54
N ASP A 10 3.76 18.67 23.81
CA ASP A 10 4.19 19.71 22.86
C ASP A 10 4.92 19.09 21.68
N THR A 11 5.73 18.05 21.89
CA THR A 11 6.37 17.29 20.82
C THR A 11 5.32 16.64 19.90
N LEU A 12 4.24 16.06 20.43
CA LEU A 12 3.15 15.50 19.64
C LEU A 12 2.40 16.55 18.81
N LYS A 13 2.18 17.75 19.36
CA LYS A 13 1.58 18.86 18.59
C LYS A 13 2.48 19.27 17.43
N LEU A 14 3.77 19.50 17.70
CA LEU A 14 4.77 19.84 16.68
C LEU A 14 4.87 18.77 15.59
N LEU A 15 4.79 17.51 15.95
CA LEU A 15 4.81 16.40 15.00
C LEU A 15 3.61 16.47 14.05
N LYS A 16 2.41 16.71 14.56
CA LYS A 16 1.20 16.87 13.76
C LYS A 16 1.24 18.08 12.82
N GLU A 17 1.87 19.18 13.25
CA GLU A 17 1.98 20.41 12.46
C GLU A 17 3.05 20.29 11.35
N ASN A 18 4.10 19.50 11.57
CA ASN A 18 5.24 19.38 10.66
C ASN A 18 5.15 18.20 9.68
N ILE A 19 4.37 17.16 9.98
CA ILE A 19 4.14 16.08 9.02
C ILE A 19 3.24 16.58 7.91
N LYS A 20 3.78 16.58 6.69
CA LYS A 20 3.06 16.85 5.46
C LYS A 20 2.87 15.57 4.67
N THR A 21 1.81 15.52 3.88
CA THR A 21 1.55 14.44 2.93
C THR A 21 1.54 15.01 1.52
N CYS A 22 2.05 14.25 0.57
CA CYS A 22 1.98 14.60 -0.83
C CYS A 22 0.53 14.53 -1.33
N GLU A 23 0.05 15.57 -1.97
CA GLU A 23 -1.32 15.62 -2.50
C GLU A 23 -1.58 14.59 -3.63
N GLN A 24 -0.52 14.10 -4.29
CA GLN A 24 -0.64 13.12 -5.37
C GLN A 24 -0.58 11.68 -4.87
N CYS A 25 0.41 11.32 -4.06
CA CYS A 25 0.64 9.94 -3.65
C CYS A 25 0.28 9.65 -2.19
N HIS A 26 -0.02 10.67 -1.41
CA HIS A 26 -0.36 10.62 0.02
C HIS A 26 0.74 10.03 0.93
N CYS A 27 1.98 9.92 0.41
CA CYS A 27 3.15 9.57 1.21
C CYS A 27 3.58 10.75 2.08
N PHE A 28 4.28 10.47 3.17
CA PHE A 28 4.90 11.51 3.99
C PHE A 28 6.00 12.22 3.21
N ILE A 29 6.04 13.55 3.35
CA ILE A 29 7.03 14.42 2.70
C ILE A 29 7.55 15.46 3.70
N GLU A 30 8.74 15.96 3.45
CA GLU A 30 9.30 17.13 4.12
C GLU A 30 8.95 18.41 3.34
N GLU A 31 9.59 18.64 2.20
CA GLU A 31 9.36 19.81 1.34
C GLU A 31 8.77 19.43 0.00
N PHE A 32 9.31 18.39 -0.67
CA PHE A 32 8.84 17.90 -1.98
C PHE A 32 8.83 16.38 -2.01
N CYS A 33 8.03 15.81 -2.92
CA CYS A 33 7.85 14.36 -3.00
C CYS A 33 8.87 13.72 -3.96
N ILE A 34 9.97 13.20 -3.43
CA ILE A 34 10.98 12.43 -4.19
C ILE A 34 10.36 11.19 -4.83
N LEU A 35 9.40 10.54 -4.13
CA LEU A 35 8.74 9.32 -4.61
C LEU A 35 7.89 9.54 -5.87
N CYS A 36 7.43 10.77 -6.11
CA CYS A 36 6.71 11.14 -7.34
C CYS A 36 7.63 11.69 -8.44
N SER A 37 8.74 12.35 -8.07
CA SER A 37 9.59 13.07 -9.04
C SER A 37 10.70 12.21 -9.65
N GLU A 38 11.32 11.33 -8.85
CA GLU A 38 12.56 10.64 -9.23
C GLU A 38 12.40 9.14 -9.51
N ARG A 39 11.20 8.60 -9.33
CA ARG A 39 10.92 7.17 -9.52
C ARG A 39 10.48 6.83 -10.94
N ASN A 40 10.52 5.53 -11.29
CA ASN A 40 9.95 5.04 -12.55
C ASN A 40 8.45 5.34 -12.59
N LYS A 41 8.05 6.16 -13.54
CA LYS A 41 6.68 6.67 -13.67
C LYS A 41 5.70 5.69 -14.32
N ASN A 42 6.17 4.54 -14.81
CA ASN A 42 5.31 3.56 -15.48
C ASN A 42 4.73 2.52 -14.51
N ILE A 43 5.17 2.50 -13.25
CA ILE A 43 4.75 1.50 -12.27
C ILE A 43 4.38 2.20 -10.96
N ILE A 44 3.19 1.88 -10.44
CA ILE A 44 2.73 2.35 -9.12
C ILE A 44 2.62 1.15 -8.17
N CYS A 45 3.21 1.25 -6.99
CA CYS A 45 2.94 0.36 -5.88
C CYS A 45 1.85 0.98 -5.00
N LEU A 46 0.71 0.30 -4.91
CA LEU A 46 -0.43 0.70 -4.12
C LEU A 46 -0.31 0.10 -2.72
N VAL A 47 -0.33 0.93 -1.69
CA VAL A 47 -0.18 0.55 -0.28
C VAL A 47 -1.33 1.10 0.56
N GLU A 48 -1.53 0.49 1.73
CA GLU A 48 -2.59 0.91 2.66
C GLU A 48 -2.21 2.21 3.36
N TYR A 49 -1.05 2.26 4.02
CA TYR A 49 -0.60 3.40 4.82
C TYR A 49 0.77 3.93 4.37
N PRO A 50 1.10 5.20 4.69
CA PRO A 50 2.42 5.77 4.39
C PRO A 50 3.58 4.98 5.02
N THR A 51 3.36 4.29 6.14
CA THR A 51 4.35 3.45 6.81
C THR A 51 4.76 2.24 5.99
N ASP A 52 3.86 1.70 5.15
CA ASP A 52 4.12 0.54 4.32
C ASP A 52 5.12 0.86 3.20
N VAL A 53 5.13 2.13 2.75
CA VAL A 53 6.11 2.63 1.79
C VAL A 53 7.53 2.38 2.29
N PHE A 54 7.83 2.68 3.57
CA PHE A 54 9.15 2.48 4.14
C PHE A 54 9.57 0.99 4.19
N ILE A 55 8.58 0.11 4.36
CA ILE A 55 8.81 -1.34 4.38
C ILE A 55 9.13 -1.85 2.98
N ILE A 56 8.29 -1.49 2.01
CA ILE A 56 8.45 -1.95 0.62
C ILE A 56 9.67 -1.31 -0.05
N ASP A 57 9.96 -0.06 0.25
CA ASP A 57 11.11 0.63 -0.34
C ASP A 57 12.45 -0.04 0.02
N LYS A 58 12.55 -0.65 1.20
CA LYS A 58 13.71 -1.47 1.60
C LYS A 58 13.92 -2.71 0.72
N SER A 59 12.87 -3.19 0.02
CA SER A 59 13.02 -4.29 -0.94
C SER A 59 13.71 -3.88 -2.24
N GLY A 60 13.95 -2.58 -2.43
CA GLY A 60 14.58 -2.02 -3.63
C GLY A 60 13.59 -1.73 -4.76
N PHE A 61 12.28 -1.67 -4.49
CA PHE A 61 11.28 -1.27 -5.46
C PHE A 61 11.59 0.13 -6.04
N LYS A 62 11.48 0.30 -7.36
CA LYS A 62 11.90 1.52 -8.07
C LYS A 62 10.73 2.33 -8.67
N GLY A 63 9.51 1.80 -8.62
CA GLY A 63 8.31 2.50 -9.06
C GLY A 63 7.85 3.60 -8.11
N MET A 64 6.85 4.34 -8.52
CA MET A 64 6.14 5.29 -7.66
C MET A 64 5.29 4.56 -6.63
N TYR A 65 4.83 5.30 -5.63
CA TYR A 65 3.89 4.81 -4.63
C TYR A 65 2.57 5.57 -4.70
N HIS A 66 1.51 4.93 -4.22
CA HIS A 66 0.25 5.55 -3.92
C HIS A 66 -0.35 4.96 -2.65
N VAL A 67 -0.71 5.81 -1.70
CA VAL A 67 -1.27 5.41 -0.40
C VAL A 67 -2.79 5.56 -0.46
N LEU A 68 -3.51 4.46 -0.23
CA LEU A 68 -4.97 4.47 -0.18
C LEU A 68 -5.53 5.18 1.06
N GLY A 69 -4.83 5.11 2.19
CA GLY A 69 -5.27 5.66 3.47
C GLY A 69 -6.13 4.71 4.30
N GLY A 70 -6.31 3.46 3.85
CA GLY A 70 -7.05 2.38 4.51
C GLY A 70 -7.50 1.30 3.53
N LEU A 71 -8.39 0.43 4.00
CA LEU A 71 -9.04 -0.63 3.23
C LEU A 71 -10.56 -0.45 3.27
N ILE A 72 -11.25 -0.94 2.25
CA ILE A 72 -12.72 -0.99 2.23
C ILE A 72 -13.17 -1.95 3.34
N SER A 73 -13.92 -1.43 4.32
CA SER A 73 -14.44 -2.20 5.45
C SER A 73 -15.87 -1.78 5.75
N PRO A 74 -16.88 -2.52 5.24
CA PRO A 74 -18.29 -2.22 5.53
C PRO A 74 -18.61 -2.29 7.01
N LEU A 75 -17.93 -3.16 7.77
CA LEU A 75 -18.14 -3.31 9.21
C LEU A 75 -17.67 -2.07 9.99
N ASP A 76 -16.59 -1.44 9.54
CA ASP A 76 -16.05 -0.21 10.14
C ASP A 76 -16.61 1.06 9.48
N GLY A 77 -17.50 0.90 8.49
CA GLY A 77 -18.09 2.00 7.74
C GLY A 77 -17.14 2.70 6.78
N VAL A 78 -16.01 2.05 6.41
CA VAL A 78 -15.05 2.60 5.44
C VAL A 78 -15.51 2.27 4.04
N THR A 79 -15.91 3.31 3.32
CA THR A 79 -16.39 3.23 1.93
C THR A 79 -15.31 3.68 0.93
N PRO A 80 -15.40 3.31 -0.36
CA PRO A 80 -14.40 3.69 -1.36
C PRO A 80 -14.16 5.20 -1.50
N ASP A 81 -15.18 6.00 -1.31
CA ASP A 81 -15.11 7.47 -1.39
C ASP A 81 -14.31 8.11 -0.25
N MET A 82 -14.08 7.38 0.84
CA MET A 82 -13.22 7.80 1.96
C MET A 82 -11.74 7.51 1.68
N LEU A 83 -11.43 6.74 0.65
CA LEU A 83 -10.09 6.31 0.28
C LEU A 83 -9.57 7.08 -0.94
N ASN A 84 -8.27 7.09 -1.15
CA ASN A 84 -7.60 7.90 -2.16
C ASN A 84 -7.69 7.33 -3.58
N PHE A 85 -8.80 6.68 -3.97
CA PHE A 85 -8.97 6.13 -5.33
C PHE A 85 -9.04 7.22 -6.39
N ASN A 86 -9.71 8.36 -6.13
CA ASN A 86 -9.84 9.45 -7.10
C ASN A 86 -8.48 10.04 -7.48
N THR A 87 -7.57 10.20 -6.51
CA THR A 87 -6.22 10.67 -6.78
C THR A 87 -5.36 9.61 -7.46
N LEU A 88 -5.62 8.31 -7.22
CA LEU A 88 -5.00 7.23 -7.99
C LEU A 88 -5.40 7.33 -9.47
N LEU A 89 -6.69 7.41 -9.76
CA LEU A 89 -7.22 7.53 -11.14
C LEU A 89 -6.61 8.71 -11.91
N SER A 90 -6.41 9.85 -11.25
CA SER A 90 -5.80 11.04 -11.87
C SER A 90 -4.32 10.89 -12.24
N ARG A 91 -3.69 9.75 -11.89
CA ARG A 91 -2.26 9.45 -12.09
C ARG A 91 -2.01 8.31 -13.06
N LEU A 92 -3.04 7.75 -13.67
CA LEU A 92 -2.93 6.55 -14.51
C LEU A 92 -2.38 6.81 -15.91
N ASP A 93 -2.28 8.06 -16.33
CA ASP A 93 -1.66 8.42 -17.60
C ASP A 93 -0.22 7.87 -17.65
N ASP A 94 0.10 7.11 -18.71
CA ASP A 94 1.39 6.44 -18.92
C ASP A 94 1.74 5.31 -17.91
N ILE A 95 0.83 4.92 -17.00
CA ILE A 95 1.04 3.79 -16.11
C ILE A 95 0.81 2.47 -16.85
N GLN A 96 1.77 1.58 -16.76
CA GLN A 96 1.72 0.23 -17.36
C GLN A 96 1.36 -0.86 -16.34
N GLU A 97 1.70 -0.64 -15.06
CA GLU A 97 1.45 -1.63 -14.02
C GLU A 97 1.11 -0.97 -12.67
N ILE A 98 0.09 -1.51 -12.01
CA ILE A 98 -0.18 -1.28 -10.59
C ILE A 98 0.18 -2.56 -9.83
N VAL A 99 1.13 -2.45 -8.92
CA VAL A 99 1.51 -3.52 -7.98
C VAL A 99 0.74 -3.30 -6.68
N VAL A 100 -0.22 -4.15 -6.39
CA VAL A 100 -1.05 -4.04 -5.19
C VAL A 100 -0.33 -4.71 -4.02
N ALA A 101 0.04 -3.90 -3.02
CA ALA A 101 0.77 -4.31 -1.83
C ALA A 101 -0.05 -3.99 -0.57
N LEU A 102 -1.30 -4.48 -0.55
CA LEU A 102 -2.20 -4.37 0.59
C LEU A 102 -2.05 -5.57 1.53
N ASN A 103 -2.41 -5.39 2.79
CA ASN A 103 -2.40 -6.45 3.77
C ASN A 103 -3.32 -7.61 3.34
N PRO A 104 -2.90 -8.88 3.53
CA PRO A 104 -3.67 -10.05 3.16
C PRO A 104 -4.77 -10.34 4.21
N SER A 105 -5.83 -9.54 4.17
CA SER A 105 -7.03 -9.66 5.01
C SER A 105 -8.28 -9.72 4.14
N SER A 106 -9.45 -9.99 4.74
CA SER A 106 -10.74 -9.94 4.04
C SER A 106 -11.03 -8.56 3.43
N GLU A 107 -10.67 -7.51 4.15
CA GLU A 107 -10.79 -6.11 3.72
C GLU A 107 -9.82 -5.81 2.55
N GLY A 108 -8.59 -6.37 2.64
CA GLY A 108 -7.60 -6.30 1.56
C GLY A 108 -8.09 -7.01 0.29
N ASP A 109 -8.71 -8.19 0.42
CA ASP A 109 -9.27 -8.92 -0.71
C ASP A 109 -10.50 -8.20 -1.32
N MET A 110 -11.36 -7.61 -0.48
CA MET A 110 -12.47 -6.77 -0.94
C MET A 110 -11.97 -5.51 -1.67
N THR A 111 -10.94 -4.88 -1.14
CA THR A 111 -10.31 -3.70 -1.75
C THR A 111 -9.66 -4.05 -3.10
N ASN A 112 -9.02 -5.22 -3.20
CA ASN A 112 -8.46 -5.74 -4.46
C ASN A 112 -9.53 -5.99 -5.51
N LEU A 113 -10.68 -6.56 -5.11
CA LEU A 113 -11.79 -6.80 -6.03
C LEU A 113 -12.35 -5.48 -6.56
N TYR A 114 -12.63 -4.53 -5.67
CA TYR A 114 -13.08 -3.20 -6.05
C TYR A 114 -12.10 -2.49 -7.00
N LEU A 115 -10.79 -2.57 -6.71
CA LEU A 115 -9.75 -2.00 -7.56
C LEU A 115 -9.75 -2.63 -8.95
N SER A 116 -9.92 -3.95 -9.05
CA SER A 116 -9.98 -4.66 -10.34
C SER A 116 -11.19 -4.22 -11.17
N GLU A 117 -12.36 -4.02 -10.55
CA GLU A 117 -13.55 -3.50 -11.21
C GLU A 117 -13.37 -2.04 -11.62
N LEU A 118 -12.82 -1.19 -10.74
CA LEU A 118 -12.58 0.23 -10.99
C LEU A 118 -11.64 0.47 -12.18
N LEU A 119 -10.70 -0.44 -12.40
CA LEU A 119 -9.65 -0.33 -13.42
C LEU A 119 -9.91 -1.23 -14.66
N GLU A 120 -11.08 -1.86 -14.78
CA GLU A 120 -11.39 -2.78 -15.88
C GLU A 120 -11.23 -2.16 -17.28
N ASP A 121 -11.59 -0.88 -17.41
CA ASP A 121 -11.52 -0.14 -18.68
C ASP A 121 -10.12 0.45 -19.00
N TYR A 122 -9.14 0.29 -18.10
CA TYR A 122 -7.80 0.82 -18.30
C TYR A 122 -6.86 -0.23 -18.88
N ASP A 123 -6.10 0.12 -19.93
CA ASP A 123 -5.09 -0.74 -20.53
C ASP A 123 -3.80 -0.77 -19.69
N LEU A 124 -3.88 -1.36 -18.50
CA LEU A 124 -2.78 -1.51 -17.57
C LEU A 124 -2.81 -2.89 -16.89
N LYS A 125 -1.65 -3.33 -16.45
CA LYS A 125 -1.51 -4.59 -15.72
C LYS A 125 -1.72 -4.36 -14.23
N ILE A 126 -2.59 -5.16 -13.61
CA ILE A 126 -2.76 -5.18 -12.17
C ILE A 126 -2.11 -6.45 -11.64
N THR A 127 -1.16 -6.29 -10.73
CA THR A 127 -0.49 -7.40 -10.04
C THR A 127 -0.61 -7.21 -8.53
N ARG A 128 -0.48 -8.28 -7.78
CA ARG A 128 -0.38 -8.22 -6.31
C ARG A 128 0.93 -8.84 -5.83
N ILE A 129 1.38 -8.43 -4.66
CA ILE A 129 2.49 -9.11 -3.99
C ILE A 129 2.13 -10.57 -3.73
N ALA A 130 3.11 -11.46 -3.92
CA ALA A 130 2.90 -12.90 -3.73
C ALA A 130 2.54 -13.22 -2.28
N ARG A 131 1.54 -14.09 -2.09
CA ARG A 131 1.22 -14.70 -0.81
C ARG A 131 1.91 -16.06 -0.75
N GLY A 132 2.73 -16.28 0.25
CA GLY A 132 3.50 -17.52 0.26
C GLY A 132 4.15 -17.86 1.58
N ILE A 133 4.83 -18.99 1.57
CA ILE A 133 5.56 -19.52 2.71
C ILE A 133 6.81 -18.67 2.93
N PRO A 134 7.04 -18.16 4.14
CA PRO A 134 8.25 -17.39 4.44
C PRO A 134 9.52 -18.24 4.25
N ILE A 135 10.56 -17.63 3.69
CA ILE A 135 11.85 -18.31 3.51
C ILE A 135 12.42 -18.74 4.87
N GLY A 136 12.83 -19.99 4.97
CA GLY A 136 13.37 -20.58 6.19
C GLY A 136 12.33 -21.20 7.13
N SER A 137 11.04 -21.12 6.79
CA SER A 137 9.99 -21.82 7.53
C SER A 137 9.92 -23.29 7.16
N SER A 138 9.58 -24.16 8.12
CA SER A 138 9.21 -25.55 7.86
C SER A 138 7.74 -25.67 7.54
N LEU A 139 7.37 -26.53 6.57
CA LEU A 139 5.97 -26.74 6.15
C LEU A 139 5.05 -27.17 7.31
N GLU A 140 5.57 -27.85 8.30
CA GLU A 140 4.82 -28.32 9.48
C GLU A 140 4.31 -27.18 10.39
N PHE A 141 4.91 -25.98 10.30
CA PHE A 141 4.53 -24.81 11.09
C PHE A 141 3.70 -23.79 10.30
N ILE A 142 3.38 -24.08 9.04
CA ILE A 142 2.57 -23.20 8.19
C ILE A 142 1.09 -23.52 8.42
N ASP A 143 0.30 -22.48 8.66
CA ASP A 143 -1.15 -22.61 8.74
C ASP A 143 -1.77 -23.06 7.42
N GLN A 144 -2.93 -23.69 7.51
CA GLN A 144 -3.60 -24.29 6.35
C GLN A 144 -4.01 -23.25 5.30
N VAL A 145 -4.36 -22.04 5.70
CA VAL A 145 -4.79 -20.97 4.78
C VAL A 145 -3.60 -20.50 3.95
N THR A 146 -2.48 -20.20 4.61
CA THR A 146 -1.21 -19.81 3.94
C THR A 146 -0.74 -20.90 2.99
N LEU A 147 -0.82 -22.18 3.40
CA LEU A 147 -0.42 -23.30 2.54
C LEU A 147 -1.35 -23.42 1.31
N THR A 148 -2.65 -23.24 1.50
CA THR A 148 -3.62 -23.26 0.39
C THR A 148 -3.35 -22.15 -0.63
N HIS A 149 -3.10 -20.91 -0.15
CA HIS A 149 -2.73 -19.80 -1.03
C HIS A 149 -1.43 -20.07 -1.79
N SER A 150 -0.40 -20.57 -1.11
CA SER A 150 0.89 -20.90 -1.73
C SER A 150 0.80 -21.97 -2.82
N ILE A 151 -0.09 -22.95 -2.65
CA ILE A 151 -0.35 -23.98 -3.67
C ILE A 151 -1.11 -23.40 -4.86
N ASN A 152 -2.10 -22.54 -4.62
CA ASN A 152 -2.90 -21.92 -5.68
C ASN A 152 -2.06 -20.93 -6.51
N ASP A 153 -1.25 -20.12 -5.84
CA ASP A 153 -0.40 -19.09 -6.45
C ASP A 153 0.99 -19.62 -6.87
N ARG A 154 1.18 -20.95 -6.94
CA ARG A 154 2.44 -21.59 -7.28
C ARG A 154 2.95 -21.14 -8.65
N VAL A 155 4.26 -20.94 -8.74
CA VAL A 155 4.95 -20.57 -9.97
C VAL A 155 5.59 -21.77 -10.64
N SER A 156 5.63 -21.77 -11.98
CA SER A 156 6.34 -22.79 -12.75
C SER A 156 7.86 -22.61 -12.61
N ILE A 157 8.58 -23.71 -12.42
CA ILE A 157 10.05 -23.74 -12.38
C ILE A 157 10.67 -24.26 -13.70
N LYS A 158 9.84 -24.53 -14.70
CA LYS A 158 10.21 -24.93 -16.08
C LYS A 158 9.34 -24.19 -17.07
#